data_fc14dbcc266aedd478a1ec6273ec3707
#
_entry.id   fc14dbcc266aedd478a1ec6273ec3707
#
_cell.length_a   1.000
_cell.length_b   1.000
_cell.length_c   1.000
_cell.angle_alpha   90.00
_cell.angle_beta   90.00
_cell.angle_gamma   90.00
#
_symmetry.space_group_name_H-M   'P 1'
#
loop_
_entity.id
_entity.type
_entity.pdbx_description
1 polymer ?
#
loop_
_entity_poly.entity_id
_entity_poly.type
_entity_poly.pdbx_seq_one_letter_code
_entity_poly.pdbx_strand_id
1 'polypeptide(L)'
;MAIRYAAWIEPAFEVQVYEQFRDSVKSNNGALTDKVQAGLAMIAFYKQELRIAPSGLLGAMKKLQSSLGMPDILPTYTIDAPEGSLTVSSEVTHSFTELLQLHGKPYSPPSGFKRLQLLGIVERKSRPSSKHPDKEKLFWSLTEKGLQFGKNLTDPNHPRQTQPHFYDSQFPRLLSVMMNGIAAA
;
A
#
# COMPACT_ATOMS: atom_id res chain seq x y z
N MET A 1 -6.62 -13.60 -42.52
CA MET A 1 -6.71 -14.02 -43.92
C MET A 1 -8.07 -13.66 -44.56
N ALA A 2 -9.21 -13.81 -43.90
CA ALA A 2 -10.55 -13.52 -44.45
C ALA A 2 -10.75 -12.08 -44.96
N ILE A 3 -10.24 -11.06 -44.25
CA ILE A 3 -10.40 -9.65 -44.61
C ILE A 3 -9.68 -9.31 -45.91
N ARG A 4 -8.47 -9.84 -46.15
CA ARG A 4 -7.73 -9.63 -47.42
C ARG A 4 -8.42 -10.29 -48.61
N TYR A 5 -9.11 -11.39 -48.39
CA TYR A 5 -9.86 -12.06 -49.43
C TYR A 5 -11.11 -11.25 -49.84
N ALA A 6 -11.81 -10.67 -48.86
CA ALA A 6 -12.95 -9.80 -49.10
C ALA A 6 -12.57 -8.51 -49.86
N ALA A 7 -11.42 -7.91 -49.54
CA ALA A 7 -10.88 -6.73 -50.21
C ALA A 7 -10.55 -6.96 -51.68
N TRP A 8 -10.20 -8.19 -52.05
CA TRP A 8 -9.93 -8.53 -53.43
C TRP A 8 -11.23 -8.61 -54.28
N ILE A 9 -12.37 -8.91 -53.62
CA ILE A 9 -13.69 -8.95 -54.29
C ILE A 9 -14.33 -7.55 -54.37
N GLU A 10 -14.22 -6.77 -53.28
CA GLU A 10 -14.84 -5.45 -53.15
C GLU A 10 -13.96 -4.49 -52.30
N PRO A 11 -13.10 -3.68 -52.92
CA PRO A 11 -12.20 -2.76 -52.22
C PRO A 11 -12.91 -1.76 -51.29
N ALA A 12 -14.15 -1.35 -51.65
CA ALA A 12 -14.94 -0.46 -50.78
C ALA A 12 -15.29 -1.06 -49.43
N PHE A 13 -15.46 -2.37 -49.36
CA PHE A 13 -15.72 -3.10 -48.10
C PHE A 13 -14.52 -3.03 -47.14
N GLU A 14 -13.30 -3.16 -47.66
CA GLU A 14 -12.09 -3.03 -46.86
C GLU A 14 -12.01 -1.66 -46.18
N VAL A 15 -12.26 -0.59 -46.91
CA VAL A 15 -12.24 0.77 -46.38
C VAL A 15 -13.27 0.94 -45.27
N GLN A 16 -14.49 0.46 -45.46
CA GLN A 16 -15.54 0.51 -44.43
C GLN A 16 -15.15 -0.24 -43.14
N VAL A 17 -14.58 -1.43 -43.28
CA VAL A 17 -14.12 -2.21 -42.11
C VAL A 17 -13.02 -1.49 -41.35
N TYR A 18 -12.03 -0.89 -42.05
CA TYR A 18 -10.98 -0.11 -41.40
C TYR A 18 -11.52 1.16 -40.73
N GLU A 19 -12.47 1.85 -41.34
CA GLU A 19 -13.10 3.05 -40.77
C GLU A 19 -13.87 2.70 -39.50
N GLN A 20 -14.71 1.65 -39.53
CA GLN A 20 -15.44 1.18 -38.35
C GLN A 20 -14.50 0.73 -37.22
N PHE A 21 -13.43 0.01 -37.54
CA PHE A 21 -12.43 -0.40 -36.59
C PHE A 21 -11.73 0.82 -35.96
N ARG A 22 -11.29 1.77 -36.78
CA ARG A 22 -10.66 3.02 -36.30
C ARG A 22 -11.58 3.82 -35.40
N ASP A 23 -12.86 3.93 -35.74
CA ASP A 23 -13.84 4.70 -34.98
C ASP A 23 -14.21 3.98 -33.66
N SER A 24 -14.27 2.66 -33.67
CA SER A 24 -14.45 1.86 -32.44
C SER A 24 -13.27 1.99 -31.47
N VAL A 25 -12.03 2.01 -31.97
CA VAL A 25 -10.83 2.21 -31.17
C VAL A 25 -10.78 3.63 -30.60
N LYS A 26 -11.13 4.65 -31.39
CA LYS A 26 -11.21 6.04 -30.92
C LYS A 26 -12.27 6.23 -29.84
N SER A 27 -13.47 5.67 -30.04
CA SER A 27 -14.56 5.72 -29.08
C SER A 27 -14.20 5.04 -27.75
N ASN A 28 -13.58 3.86 -27.80
CA ASN A 28 -13.14 3.15 -26.60
C ASN A 28 -12.05 3.93 -25.83
N ASN A 29 -11.09 4.52 -26.52
CA ASN A 29 -10.05 5.33 -25.90
C ASN A 29 -10.61 6.61 -25.26
N GLY A 30 -11.57 7.28 -25.93
CA GLY A 30 -12.26 8.44 -25.36
C GLY A 30 -13.01 8.08 -24.08
N ALA A 31 -13.81 7.02 -24.12
CA ALA A 31 -14.58 6.56 -22.95
C ALA A 31 -13.70 6.11 -21.77
N LEU A 32 -12.52 5.52 -22.04
CA LEU A 32 -11.55 5.17 -21.00
C LEU A 32 -10.93 6.42 -20.38
N THR A 33 -10.53 7.38 -21.21
CA THR A 33 -9.97 8.68 -20.75
C THR A 33 -10.97 9.42 -19.87
N ASP A 34 -12.23 9.49 -20.27
CA ASP A 34 -13.30 10.15 -19.52
C ASP A 34 -13.51 9.48 -18.15
N LYS A 35 -13.50 8.14 -18.10
CA LYS A 35 -13.61 7.39 -16.82
C LYS A 35 -12.44 7.66 -15.91
N VAL A 36 -11.21 7.70 -16.43
CA VAL A 36 -10.00 8.02 -15.66
C VAL A 36 -10.11 9.44 -15.10
N GLN A 37 -10.45 10.42 -15.92
CA GLN A 37 -10.58 11.81 -15.50
C GLN A 37 -11.68 11.99 -14.44
N ALA A 38 -12.85 11.41 -14.65
CA ALA A 38 -13.94 11.44 -13.68
C ALA A 38 -13.52 10.78 -12.35
N GLY A 39 -12.85 9.64 -12.40
CA GLY A 39 -12.36 8.96 -11.21
C GLY A 39 -11.33 9.78 -10.44
N LEU A 40 -10.38 10.41 -11.13
CA LEU A 40 -9.39 11.30 -10.51
C LEU A 40 -10.03 12.55 -9.93
N ALA A 41 -11.01 13.14 -10.60
CA ALA A 41 -11.77 14.29 -10.09
C ALA A 41 -12.52 13.95 -8.79
N MET A 42 -13.17 12.78 -8.73
CA MET A 42 -13.82 12.29 -7.51
C MET A 42 -12.83 12.09 -6.37
N ILE A 43 -11.68 11.49 -6.64
CA ILE A 43 -10.63 11.28 -5.63
C ILE A 43 -10.09 12.62 -5.12
N ALA A 44 -9.87 13.59 -6.00
CA ALA A 44 -9.42 14.93 -5.65
C ALA A 44 -10.45 15.65 -4.77
N PHE A 45 -11.73 15.57 -5.12
CA PHE A 45 -12.83 16.12 -4.33
C PHE A 45 -12.89 15.49 -2.92
N TYR A 46 -12.85 14.16 -2.82
CA TYR A 46 -12.87 13.49 -1.53
C TYR A 46 -11.64 13.82 -0.67
N LYS A 47 -10.46 13.96 -1.27
CA LYS A 47 -9.26 14.39 -0.55
C LYS A 47 -9.45 15.77 0.07
N GLN A 48 -10.05 16.69 -0.65
CA GLN A 48 -10.26 18.06 -0.21
C GLN A 48 -11.37 18.19 0.85
N GLU A 49 -12.53 17.56 0.61
CA GLU A 49 -13.72 17.73 1.45
C GLU A 49 -13.69 16.82 2.70
N LEU A 50 -13.21 15.60 2.59
CA LEU A 50 -13.27 14.61 3.67
C LEU A 50 -11.95 14.48 4.44
N ARG A 51 -10.90 15.23 4.08
CA ARG A 51 -9.57 15.16 4.71
C ARG A 51 -9.09 13.71 4.86
N ILE A 52 -9.21 12.94 3.78
CA ILE A 52 -8.89 11.52 3.79
C ILE A 52 -7.38 11.34 4.04
N ALA A 53 -7.05 10.43 4.95
CA ALA A 53 -5.66 10.04 5.21
C ALA A 53 -4.98 9.45 3.94
N PRO A 54 -3.65 9.55 3.80
CA PRO A 54 -2.92 9.00 2.66
C PRO A 54 -3.23 7.53 2.35
N SER A 55 -3.46 6.70 3.37
CA SER A 55 -3.87 5.30 3.20
C SER A 55 -5.25 5.16 2.53
N GLY A 56 -6.20 6.00 2.92
CA GLY A 56 -7.52 6.03 2.30
C GLY A 56 -7.47 6.49 0.83
N LEU A 57 -6.64 7.49 0.54
CA LEU A 57 -6.39 7.97 -0.82
C LEU A 57 -5.78 6.87 -1.69
N LEU A 58 -4.74 6.19 -1.21
CA LEU A 58 -4.11 5.07 -1.92
C LEU A 58 -5.11 3.94 -2.16
N GLY A 59 -5.98 3.63 -1.18
CA GLY A 59 -7.04 2.64 -1.34
C GLY A 59 -8.05 3.02 -2.44
N ALA A 60 -8.44 4.29 -2.53
CA ALA A 60 -9.33 4.80 -3.58
C ALA A 60 -8.66 4.70 -4.96
N MET A 61 -7.38 5.08 -5.07
CA MET A 61 -6.60 4.97 -6.31
C MET A 61 -6.44 3.52 -6.77
N LYS A 62 -6.18 2.57 -5.86
CA LYS A 62 -6.12 1.13 -6.18
C LYS A 62 -7.46 0.59 -6.70
N LYS A 63 -8.57 1.01 -6.12
CA LYS A 63 -9.90 0.64 -6.61
C LYS A 63 -10.16 1.18 -8.02
N LEU A 64 -9.78 2.44 -8.28
CA LEU A 64 -9.88 3.03 -9.62
C LEU A 64 -9.02 2.25 -10.62
N GLN A 65 -7.75 1.99 -10.30
CA GLN A 65 -6.83 1.20 -11.11
C GLN A 65 -7.42 -0.17 -11.47
N SER A 66 -7.93 -0.91 -10.48
CA SER A 66 -8.57 -2.22 -10.71
C SER A 66 -9.81 -2.13 -11.57
N SER A 67 -10.65 -1.09 -11.39
CA SER A 67 -11.87 -0.90 -12.19
C SER A 67 -11.59 -0.57 -13.67
N LEU A 68 -10.38 -0.07 -13.95
CA LEU A 68 -9.91 0.26 -15.31
C LEU A 68 -9.11 -0.89 -15.94
N GLY A 69 -8.89 -1.99 -15.24
CA GLY A 69 -8.07 -3.11 -15.72
C GLY A 69 -6.59 -2.76 -15.91
N MET A 70 -6.09 -1.74 -15.22
CA MET A 70 -4.70 -1.31 -15.31
C MET A 70 -3.78 -2.24 -14.49
N PRO A 71 -2.51 -2.40 -14.91
CA PRO A 71 -1.53 -3.16 -14.13
C PRO A 71 -1.31 -2.52 -12.76
N ASP A 72 -0.88 -3.32 -11.76
CA ASP A 72 -0.64 -2.84 -10.40
C ASP A 72 0.67 -2.04 -10.35
N ILE A 73 0.56 -0.71 -10.44
CA ILE A 73 1.67 0.24 -10.42
C ILE A 73 1.73 1.07 -9.14
N LEU A 74 0.69 0.98 -8.30
CA LEU A 74 0.62 1.77 -7.07
C LEU A 74 1.37 1.07 -5.93
N PRO A 75 1.98 1.86 -4.99
CA PRO A 75 2.66 1.29 -3.84
C PRO A 75 1.71 0.47 -2.96
N THR A 76 2.25 -0.53 -2.28
CA THR A 76 1.44 -1.39 -1.40
C THR A 76 1.04 -0.69 -0.10
N TYR A 77 1.93 0.19 0.40
CA TYR A 77 1.77 0.88 1.68
C TYR A 77 1.97 2.38 1.54
N THR A 78 1.40 3.13 2.47
CA THR A 78 1.63 4.55 2.68
C THR A 78 1.73 4.84 4.18
N ILE A 79 2.23 6.03 4.54
CA ILE A 79 2.38 6.47 5.92
C ILE A 79 1.32 7.54 6.19
N ASP A 80 0.47 7.29 7.18
CA ASP A 80 -0.45 8.28 7.73
C ASP A 80 0.25 9.02 8.87
N ALA A 81 1.20 9.89 8.51
CA ALA A 81 1.86 10.75 9.49
C ALA A 81 0.98 11.97 9.81
N PRO A 82 0.97 12.45 11.07
CA PRO A 82 0.34 13.73 11.40
C PRO A 82 0.93 14.87 10.58
N GLU A 83 0.12 15.86 10.20
CA GLU A 83 0.60 17.08 9.58
C GLU A 83 1.64 17.74 10.49
N GLY A 84 2.85 17.99 9.99
CA GLY A 84 3.98 18.54 10.75
C GLY A 84 4.97 17.51 11.27
N SER A 85 4.79 16.23 11.05
CA SER A 85 5.80 15.21 11.33
C SER A 85 6.99 15.39 10.37
N LEU A 86 8.10 15.93 10.89
CA LEU A 86 9.36 16.11 10.15
C LEU A 86 10.08 14.79 9.82
N THR A 87 9.51 13.65 10.21
CA THR A 87 10.10 12.33 10.03
C THR A 87 9.48 11.55 8.87
N VAL A 88 9.41 12.16 7.69
CA VAL A 88 9.24 11.39 6.45
C VAL A 88 10.63 10.92 6.02
N SER A 89 11.13 9.88 6.66
CA SER A 89 12.35 9.21 6.22
C SER A 89 12.07 8.48 4.91
N SER A 90 12.82 8.79 3.87
CA SER A 90 12.87 8.02 2.62
C SER A 90 13.67 6.72 2.76
N GLU A 91 14.09 6.40 3.97
CA GLU A 91 14.92 5.25 4.29
C GLU A 91 14.16 3.94 4.05
N VAL A 92 14.87 2.96 3.48
CA VAL A 92 14.31 1.63 3.20
C VAL A 92 13.92 0.95 4.50
N THR A 93 12.73 0.37 4.52
CA THR A 93 12.21 -0.35 5.66
C THR A 93 11.62 -1.69 5.28
N HIS A 94 11.81 -2.67 6.13
CA HIS A 94 11.24 -4.01 5.96
C HIS A 94 10.45 -4.44 7.21
N SER A 95 9.65 -5.50 7.04
CA SER A 95 8.95 -6.11 8.17
C SER A 95 9.95 -6.73 9.15
N PHE A 96 9.58 -6.80 10.41
CA PHE A 96 10.42 -7.43 11.45
C PHE A 96 10.79 -8.87 11.09
N THR A 97 9.87 -9.64 10.53
CA THR A 97 10.10 -11.03 10.12
C THR A 97 11.15 -11.12 9.02
N GLU A 98 11.09 -10.24 8.05
CA GLU A 98 12.02 -10.19 6.92
C GLU A 98 13.42 -9.81 7.38
N LEU A 99 13.55 -8.79 8.24
CA LEU A 99 14.85 -8.40 8.80
C LEU A 99 15.46 -9.49 9.69
N LEU A 100 14.65 -10.21 10.46
CA LEU A 100 15.14 -11.36 11.22
C LEU A 100 15.69 -12.44 10.28
N GLN A 101 15.10 -12.65 9.11
CA GLN A 101 15.61 -13.60 8.12
C GLN A 101 16.94 -13.16 7.53
N LEU A 102 17.07 -11.88 7.20
CA LEU A 102 18.30 -11.30 6.67
C LEU A 102 19.46 -11.35 7.67
N HIS A 103 19.16 -11.19 8.96
CA HIS A 103 20.16 -11.16 10.04
C HIS A 103 20.31 -12.49 10.83
N GLY A 104 20.01 -13.64 10.19
CA GLY A 104 20.30 -14.96 10.79
C GLY A 104 19.30 -15.47 11.82
N LYS A 105 18.12 -14.85 11.91
CA LYS A 105 17.00 -15.30 12.77
C LYS A 105 17.35 -15.54 14.24
N PRO A 106 17.92 -14.58 14.98
CA PRO A 106 18.27 -14.78 16.40
C PRO A 106 17.04 -14.99 17.29
N TYR A 107 15.85 -14.62 16.80
CA TYR A 107 14.56 -14.77 17.48
C TYR A 107 13.48 -15.30 16.54
N SER A 108 12.47 -15.99 17.09
CA SER A 108 11.21 -16.17 16.38
C SER A 108 10.43 -14.84 16.37
N PRO A 109 9.67 -14.50 15.31
CA PRO A 109 8.93 -13.24 15.25
C PRO A 109 8.04 -13.00 16.49
N PRO A 110 7.27 -13.98 17.01
CA PRO A 110 6.46 -13.78 18.21
C PRO A 110 7.28 -13.47 19.45
N SER A 111 8.41 -14.16 19.67
CA SER A 111 9.28 -13.90 20.81
C SER A 111 10.00 -12.57 20.71
N GLY A 112 10.39 -12.19 19.48
CA GLY A 112 10.98 -10.89 19.19
C GLY A 112 10.03 -9.74 19.51
N PHE A 113 8.78 -9.82 19.08
CA PHE A 113 7.77 -8.79 19.37
C PHE A 113 7.49 -8.68 20.88
N LYS A 114 7.42 -9.79 21.62
CA LYS A 114 7.29 -9.75 23.09
C LYS A 114 8.47 -9.02 23.72
N ARG A 115 9.69 -9.27 23.24
CA ARG A 115 10.89 -8.62 23.72
C ARG A 115 10.91 -7.12 23.41
N LEU A 116 10.52 -6.73 22.20
CA LEU A 116 10.37 -5.33 21.82
C LEU A 116 9.31 -4.61 22.68
N GLN A 117 8.24 -5.31 23.06
CA GLN A 117 7.22 -4.78 23.96
C GLN A 117 7.78 -4.53 25.37
N LEU A 118 8.54 -5.47 25.92
CA LEU A 118 9.21 -5.30 27.23
C LEU A 118 10.18 -4.12 27.24
N LEU A 119 10.84 -3.85 26.12
CA LEU A 119 11.74 -2.71 25.92
C LEU A 119 11.01 -1.40 25.66
N GLY A 120 9.69 -1.43 25.53
CA GLY A 120 8.87 -0.25 25.22
C GLY A 120 9.06 0.28 23.82
N ILE A 121 9.52 -0.54 22.87
CA ILE A 121 9.74 -0.17 21.47
C ILE A 121 8.47 -0.37 20.66
N VAL A 122 7.68 -1.41 20.96
CA VAL A 122 6.37 -1.64 20.37
C VAL A 122 5.31 -1.75 21.45
N GLU A 123 4.08 -1.46 21.09
CA GLU A 123 2.90 -1.61 21.94
C GLU A 123 1.82 -2.40 21.20
N ARG A 124 0.92 -2.99 21.99
CA ARG A 124 -0.26 -3.67 21.48
C ARG A 124 -1.45 -2.70 21.46
N LYS A 125 -2.03 -2.47 20.28
CA LYS A 125 -3.26 -1.70 20.11
C LYS A 125 -4.40 -2.60 19.70
N SER A 126 -5.63 -2.20 19.98
CA SER A 126 -6.83 -2.93 19.54
C SER A 126 -7.67 -2.10 18.59
N ARG A 127 -8.45 -2.77 17.78
CA ARG A 127 -9.50 -2.19 16.94
C ARG A 127 -10.67 -3.16 16.80
N PRO A 128 -11.89 -2.66 16.54
CA PRO A 128 -13.01 -3.52 16.18
C PRO A 128 -12.71 -4.36 14.93
N SER A 129 -13.12 -5.61 14.92
CA SER A 129 -13.00 -6.47 13.75
C SER A 129 -14.01 -6.05 12.68
N SER A 130 -13.58 -5.99 11.41
CA SER A 130 -14.46 -5.67 10.28
C SER A 130 -15.53 -6.74 10.02
N LYS A 131 -15.24 -8.02 10.40
CA LYS A 131 -16.16 -9.14 10.20
C LYS A 131 -17.08 -9.40 11.41
N HIS A 132 -16.62 -9.06 12.61
CA HIS A 132 -17.33 -9.30 13.87
C HIS A 132 -17.14 -8.06 14.75
N PRO A 133 -18.08 -7.10 14.74
CA PRO A 133 -17.97 -5.84 15.49
C PRO A 133 -17.77 -6.04 17.00
N ASP A 134 -18.29 -7.14 17.55
CA ASP A 134 -18.19 -7.50 18.96
C ASP A 134 -16.80 -8.04 19.37
N LYS A 135 -15.89 -8.26 18.41
CA LYS A 135 -14.55 -8.78 18.66
C LYS A 135 -13.49 -7.73 18.36
N GLU A 136 -12.57 -7.57 19.30
CA GLU A 136 -11.39 -6.76 19.11
C GLU A 136 -10.29 -7.53 18.38
N LYS A 137 -9.63 -6.87 17.45
CA LYS A 137 -8.45 -7.37 16.76
C LYS A 137 -7.23 -6.60 17.23
N LEU A 138 -6.28 -7.33 17.81
CA LEU A 138 -5.03 -6.76 18.31
C LEU A 138 -4.01 -6.64 17.17
N PHE A 139 -3.24 -5.54 17.17
CA PHE A 139 -2.14 -5.30 16.25
C PHE A 139 -0.96 -4.64 16.95
N TRP A 140 0.21 -4.67 16.32
CA TRP A 140 1.41 -4.03 16.81
C TRP A 140 1.57 -2.63 16.26
N SER A 141 2.09 -1.73 17.08
CA SER A 141 2.45 -0.35 16.71
C SER A 141 3.77 0.01 17.35
N LEU A 142 4.62 0.79 16.67
CA LEU A 142 5.79 1.40 17.28
C LEU A 142 5.35 2.49 18.25
N THR A 143 6.01 2.55 19.40
CA THR A 143 5.90 3.66 20.35
C THR A 143 6.74 4.85 19.86
N GLU A 144 6.68 6.00 20.54
CA GLU A 144 7.58 7.13 20.28
C GLU A 144 9.06 6.71 20.35
N LYS A 145 9.42 5.90 21.36
CA LYS A 145 10.76 5.31 21.48
C LYS A 145 11.10 4.39 20.32
N GLY A 146 10.10 3.71 19.77
CA GLY A 146 10.25 2.81 18.63
C GLY A 146 10.47 3.51 17.30
N LEU A 147 9.97 4.73 17.13
CA LEU A 147 10.07 5.50 15.88
C LEU A 147 11.52 5.80 15.46
N GLN A 148 12.49 5.79 16.37
CA GLN A 148 13.91 5.88 16.01
C GLN A 148 14.43 4.66 15.25
N PHE A 149 13.75 3.51 15.34
CA PHE A 149 14.14 2.26 14.69
C PHE A 149 13.28 1.92 13.45
N GLY A 150 12.19 2.65 13.23
CA GLY A 150 11.28 2.33 12.14
C GLY A 150 10.10 3.29 12.03
N LYS A 151 9.11 2.88 11.28
CA LYS A 151 7.87 3.62 11.05
C LYS A 151 6.65 2.71 11.05
N ASN A 152 5.50 3.23 11.42
CA ASN A 152 4.23 2.54 11.33
C ASN A 152 3.66 2.72 9.92
N LEU A 153 3.52 1.63 9.18
CA LEU A 153 2.86 1.64 7.88
C LEU A 153 1.40 1.24 8.01
N THR A 154 0.55 1.81 7.19
CA THR A 154 -0.88 1.53 7.15
C THR A 154 -1.22 0.88 5.82
N ASP A 155 -1.85 -0.31 5.88
CA ASP A 155 -2.38 -0.97 4.69
C ASP A 155 -3.65 -0.22 4.23
N PRO A 156 -3.75 0.17 2.95
CA PRO A 156 -4.95 0.81 2.40
C PRO A 156 -6.24 0.01 2.62
N ASN A 157 -6.14 -1.32 2.64
CA ASN A 157 -7.30 -2.19 2.90
C ASN A 157 -7.69 -2.25 4.39
N HIS A 158 -6.78 -1.82 5.28
CA HIS A 158 -6.97 -1.84 6.73
C HIS A 158 -6.49 -0.53 7.36
N PRO A 159 -7.10 0.63 7.05
CA PRO A 159 -6.61 1.95 7.47
C PRO A 159 -6.61 2.18 8.99
N ARG A 160 -7.31 1.35 9.74
CA ARG A 160 -7.35 1.40 11.22
C ARG A 160 -6.29 0.53 11.89
N GLN A 161 -5.38 -0.06 11.13
CA GLN A 161 -4.35 -0.95 11.64
C GLN A 161 -3.00 -0.53 11.09
N THR A 162 -2.02 -0.39 11.97
CA THR A 162 -0.62 -0.18 11.57
C THR A 162 0.14 -1.50 11.59
N GLN A 163 1.21 -1.54 10.80
CA GLN A 163 2.21 -2.59 10.83
C GLN A 163 3.57 -1.94 11.05
N PRO A 164 4.31 -2.31 12.11
CA PRO A 164 5.66 -1.83 12.33
C PRO A 164 6.60 -2.29 11.22
N HIS A 165 7.28 -1.36 10.58
CA HIS A 165 8.40 -1.60 9.70
C HIS A 165 9.64 -0.96 10.28
N PHE A 166 10.78 -1.61 10.17
CA PHE A 166 12.04 -1.18 10.76
C PHE A 166 13.02 -0.76 9.68
N TYR A 167 13.84 0.25 9.98
CA TYR A 167 14.89 0.72 9.08
C TYR A 167 16.01 -0.32 9.01
N ASP A 168 16.43 -0.66 7.80
CA ASP A 168 17.55 -1.60 7.57
C ASP A 168 18.83 -1.14 8.25
N SER A 169 19.12 0.15 8.18
CA SER A 169 20.29 0.77 8.79
C SER A 169 20.30 0.69 10.32
N GLN A 170 19.14 0.74 10.97
CA GLN A 170 18.99 0.73 12.42
C GLN A 170 18.77 -0.67 13.00
N PHE A 171 18.54 -1.67 12.17
CA PHE A 171 18.18 -3.00 12.64
C PHE A 171 19.32 -3.71 13.42
N PRO A 172 20.61 -3.60 13.04
CA PRO A 172 21.72 -4.14 13.87
C PRO A 172 21.76 -3.51 15.27
N ARG A 173 21.51 -2.20 15.36
CA ARG A 173 21.42 -1.50 16.66
C ARG A 173 20.21 -1.97 17.46
N LEU A 174 19.06 -2.18 16.81
CA LEU A 174 17.87 -2.73 17.46
C LEU A 174 18.13 -4.12 18.01
N LEU A 175 18.79 -5.01 17.26
CA LEU A 175 19.19 -6.34 17.73
C LEU A 175 20.12 -6.25 18.95
N SER A 176 21.10 -5.35 18.94
CA SER A 176 21.99 -5.12 20.10
C SER A 176 21.20 -4.70 21.35
N VAL A 177 20.24 -3.79 21.20
CA VAL A 177 19.34 -3.38 22.30
C VAL A 177 18.49 -4.54 22.78
N MET A 178 18.01 -5.38 21.87
CA MET A 178 17.24 -6.57 22.21
C MET A 178 18.08 -7.61 22.94
N MET A 179 19.35 -7.78 22.61
CA MET A 179 20.25 -8.72 23.27
C MET A 179 20.67 -8.23 24.67
N ASN A 180 21.02 -6.95 24.76
CA ASN A 180 21.64 -6.36 25.96
C ASN A 180 20.62 -5.78 26.97
N GLY A 181 19.41 -5.44 26.50
CA GLY A 181 18.40 -4.74 27.33
C GLY A 181 17.75 -5.54 28.44
N ILE A 182 18.15 -6.80 28.67
CA ILE A 182 17.72 -7.65 29.83
C ILE A 182 18.85 -7.83 30.84
N ALA A 183 20.06 -7.41 30.55
CA ALA A 183 21.17 -7.48 31.52
C ALA A 183 21.16 -6.33 32.53
N ALA A 184 20.21 -5.39 32.46
CA ALA A 184 20.12 -4.20 33.30
C ALA A 184 18.74 -3.98 33.96
N ALA A 185 17.99 -5.05 34.23
CA ALA A 185 16.73 -4.98 34.98
C ALA A 185 16.76 -5.99 36.15
#